data_642e08e01cd3a9bcdd3dba754a1c49a2
#
_entry.id   642e08e01cd3a9bcdd3dba754a1c49a2
#
_cell.length_a   1.000
_cell.length_b   1.000
_cell.length_c   1.000
_cell.angle_alpha   90.00
_cell.angle_beta   90.00
_cell.angle_gamma   90.00
#
_symmetry.space_group_name_H-M   'P 1'
#
loop_
_entity.id
_entity.type
_entity.pdbx_description
1 polymer ?
#
loop_
_entity_poly.entity_id
_entity_poly.type
_entity_poly.pdbx_seq_one_letter_code
_entity_poly.pdbx_strand_id
1 'polypeptide(L)'
;MYLNISLTSKALFHSYLGEPFRPRRWLITAFFLLLLSSFWVVVAVGRALDHVLFPGFRRQQIRRPVFIIAPPRSGTTFLQKLLARNREVFAPVLMYQTIFPSITIQQIILAFAGLSQQRDGFLGLLVTWIERRFFSGWDNMHKMRLAQPEEDDGFFVYTFVTEAIYLLFPYVRLLWGAGFADDLPEPQQRRLMLYYRSCLQRHLYLHGKNKILLSKATQLSGSVLCLRKEFPDARIVNILRNPADSIASHVSVFYPVWKWVDPKLPKKSQASLEYAELAAAWFRHLEEKDSRADRRRYLRIRYRDLVAKPGDTVRSIYRHFRIPLSPKASAAIDRAARQALEYKSAHRYSLREFGLSADWLRHQLGPMMKKHGFTASPRR
;
A
#
# COMPACT_ATOMS: atom_id res chain seq x y z
N MET A 1 1.31 -8.74 -18.55
CA MET A 1 1.66 -9.01 -17.14
C MET A 1 3.17 -8.94 -16.95
N TYR A 2 3.64 -8.64 -15.75
CA TYR A 2 5.06 -8.66 -15.37
C TYR A 2 5.20 -9.50 -14.10
N LEU A 3 6.19 -10.38 -14.06
CA LEU A 3 6.59 -11.17 -12.89
C LEU A 3 8.10 -11.06 -12.74
N ASN A 4 8.58 -10.75 -11.54
CA ASN A 4 10.01 -10.75 -11.25
C ASN A 4 10.50 -12.17 -10.97
N ILE A 5 10.95 -12.85 -12.02
CA ILE A 5 11.38 -14.26 -11.95
C ILE A 5 12.52 -14.43 -10.95
N SER A 6 13.47 -13.49 -10.89
CA SER A 6 14.61 -13.58 -9.96
C SER A 6 14.18 -13.58 -8.49
N LEU A 7 13.29 -12.68 -8.08
CA LEU A 7 12.77 -12.66 -6.71
C LEU A 7 11.89 -13.89 -6.43
N THR A 8 11.07 -14.29 -7.40
CA THR A 8 10.21 -15.46 -7.26
C THR A 8 11.02 -16.74 -7.08
N SER A 9 12.04 -16.97 -7.93
CA SER A 9 12.90 -18.15 -7.83
C SER A 9 13.71 -18.19 -6.53
N LYS A 10 14.26 -17.04 -6.08
CA LYS A 10 14.95 -16.96 -4.79
C LYS A 10 14.03 -17.31 -3.62
N ALA A 11 12.79 -16.78 -3.62
CA ALA A 11 11.82 -17.07 -2.57
C ALA A 11 11.46 -18.55 -2.50
N LEU A 12 11.19 -19.16 -3.67
CA LEU A 12 10.84 -20.58 -3.77
C LEU A 12 12.02 -21.48 -3.40
N PHE A 13 13.20 -21.22 -3.97
CA PHE A 13 14.40 -22.01 -3.69
C PHE A 13 14.71 -22.01 -2.19
N HIS A 14 14.77 -20.82 -1.56
CA HIS A 14 15.07 -20.72 -0.14
C HIS A 14 13.99 -21.37 0.73
N SER A 15 12.71 -21.19 0.39
CA SER A 15 11.59 -21.73 1.17
C SER A 15 11.50 -23.26 1.13
N TYR A 16 11.85 -23.87 0.01
CA TYR A 16 11.67 -25.32 -0.19
C TYR A 16 12.97 -26.12 -0.14
N LEU A 17 14.12 -25.51 -0.41
CA LEU A 17 15.42 -26.19 -0.46
C LEU A 17 16.45 -25.61 0.51
N GLY A 18 16.33 -24.31 0.86
CA GLY A 18 17.28 -23.61 1.73
C GLY A 18 16.96 -23.67 3.23
N GLU A 19 15.74 -24.09 3.58
CA GLU A 19 15.27 -24.20 4.97
C GLU A 19 14.91 -25.65 5.33
N PRO A 20 14.98 -26.03 6.62
CA PRO A 20 14.51 -27.33 7.07
C PRO A 20 13.05 -27.57 6.70
N PHE A 21 12.74 -28.83 6.37
CA PHE A 21 11.39 -29.22 5.98
C PHE A 21 10.35 -28.91 7.08
N ARG A 22 9.38 -28.09 6.75
CA ARG A 22 8.26 -27.68 7.62
C ARG A 22 6.95 -27.91 6.88
N PRO A 23 6.29 -29.07 7.04
CA PRO A 23 5.16 -29.48 6.19
C PRO A 23 4.02 -28.47 6.20
N ARG A 24 3.65 -27.92 7.37
CA ARG A 24 2.60 -26.90 7.47
C ARG A 24 2.91 -25.65 6.63
N ARG A 25 4.14 -25.13 6.72
CA ARG A 25 4.57 -23.96 5.96
C ARG A 25 4.57 -24.25 4.47
N TRP A 26 5.08 -25.41 4.06
CA TRP A 26 5.11 -25.83 2.68
C TRP A 26 3.70 -25.91 2.07
N LEU A 27 2.74 -26.54 2.76
CA LEU A 27 1.37 -26.69 2.33
C LEU A 27 0.69 -25.31 2.21
N ILE A 28 0.83 -24.45 3.22
CA ILE A 28 0.26 -23.11 3.20
C ILE A 28 0.84 -22.29 2.04
N THR A 29 2.16 -22.28 1.90
CA THR A 29 2.83 -21.54 0.83
C THR A 29 2.43 -22.06 -0.55
N ALA A 30 2.39 -23.39 -0.76
CA ALA A 30 1.94 -23.99 -2.01
C ALA A 30 0.48 -23.65 -2.32
N PHE A 31 -0.42 -23.68 -1.34
CA PHE A 31 -1.82 -23.28 -1.52
C PHE A 31 -1.95 -21.82 -1.96
N PHE A 32 -1.26 -20.90 -1.29
CA PHE A 32 -1.31 -19.48 -1.66
C PHE A 32 -0.67 -19.19 -3.01
N LEU A 33 0.40 -19.90 -3.37
CA LEU A 33 1.02 -19.78 -4.69
C LEU A 33 0.08 -20.30 -5.79
N LEU A 34 -0.60 -21.42 -5.57
CA LEU A 34 -1.60 -21.95 -6.50
C LEU A 34 -2.76 -20.95 -6.67
N LEU A 35 -3.27 -20.41 -5.57
CA LEU A 35 -4.32 -19.41 -5.59
C LEU A 35 -3.87 -18.15 -6.34
N LEU A 36 -2.69 -17.61 -6.02
CA LEU A 36 -2.12 -16.44 -6.70
C LEU A 36 -1.92 -16.69 -8.20
N SER A 37 -1.43 -17.88 -8.56
CA SER A 37 -1.25 -18.28 -9.97
C SER A 37 -2.59 -18.34 -10.71
N SER A 38 -3.64 -18.87 -10.08
CA SER A 38 -4.99 -18.89 -10.64
C SER A 38 -5.53 -17.47 -10.89
N PHE A 39 -5.39 -16.58 -9.91
CA PHE A 39 -5.74 -15.17 -10.09
C PHE A 39 -4.89 -14.50 -11.17
N TRP A 40 -3.59 -14.82 -11.21
CA TRP A 40 -2.68 -14.28 -12.23
C TRP A 40 -3.15 -14.64 -13.64
N VAL A 41 -3.55 -15.90 -13.89
CA VAL A 41 -4.08 -16.36 -15.19
C VAL A 41 -5.38 -15.62 -15.52
N VAL A 42 -6.34 -15.56 -14.59
CA VAL A 42 -7.62 -14.86 -14.80
C VAL A 42 -7.38 -13.39 -15.16
N VAL A 43 -6.52 -12.72 -14.40
CA VAL A 43 -6.17 -11.32 -14.66
C VAL A 43 -5.43 -11.16 -15.97
N ALA A 44 -4.51 -12.09 -16.33
CA ALA A 44 -3.79 -12.03 -17.59
C ALA A 44 -4.73 -12.14 -18.79
N VAL A 45 -5.69 -13.08 -18.76
CA VAL A 45 -6.74 -13.23 -19.78
C VAL A 45 -7.60 -11.97 -19.87
N GLY A 46 -8.10 -11.46 -18.74
CA GLY A 46 -8.89 -10.24 -18.73
C GLY A 46 -8.14 -9.03 -19.29
N ARG A 47 -6.85 -8.89 -18.94
CA ARG A 47 -5.99 -7.82 -19.50
C ARG A 47 -5.68 -8.01 -20.98
N ALA A 48 -5.62 -9.24 -21.49
CA ALA A 48 -5.50 -9.50 -22.92
C ALA A 48 -6.78 -9.08 -23.65
N LEU A 49 -7.95 -9.43 -23.12
CA LEU A 49 -9.25 -8.98 -23.63
C LEU A 49 -9.39 -7.45 -23.62
N ASP A 50 -8.86 -6.75 -22.61
CA ASP A 50 -8.86 -5.28 -22.57
C ASP A 50 -8.17 -4.66 -23.78
N HIS A 51 -7.16 -5.31 -24.35
CA HIS A 51 -6.46 -4.81 -25.53
C HIS A 51 -7.30 -4.84 -26.80
N VAL A 52 -8.26 -5.76 -26.86
CA VAL A 52 -9.19 -5.92 -27.98
C VAL A 52 -10.46 -5.12 -27.75
N LEU A 53 -11.08 -5.26 -26.57
CA LEU A 53 -12.39 -4.67 -26.27
C LEU A 53 -12.30 -3.18 -25.90
N PHE A 54 -11.22 -2.75 -25.29
CA PHE A 54 -11.05 -1.39 -24.76
C PHE A 54 -9.71 -0.74 -25.16
N PRO A 55 -9.28 -0.77 -26.44
CA PRO A 55 -7.93 -0.31 -26.84
C PRO A 55 -7.62 1.13 -26.46
N GLY A 56 -8.67 1.95 -26.26
CA GLY A 56 -8.57 3.35 -25.86
C GLY A 56 -7.90 3.57 -24.49
N PHE A 57 -7.86 2.57 -23.59
CA PHE A 57 -7.19 2.74 -22.30
C PHE A 57 -5.70 3.05 -22.43
N ARG A 58 -5.04 2.61 -23.51
CA ARG A 58 -3.62 2.89 -23.77
C ARG A 58 -3.35 4.39 -23.97
N ARG A 59 -4.34 5.14 -24.43
CA ARG A 59 -4.27 6.60 -24.63
C ARG A 59 -4.70 7.38 -23.39
N GLN A 60 -5.19 6.66 -22.33
CA GLN A 60 -5.59 7.32 -21.10
C GLN A 60 -4.38 7.97 -20.44
N GLN A 61 -4.42 9.28 -20.31
CA GLN A 61 -3.37 10.05 -19.68
C GLN A 61 -3.53 10.04 -18.16
N ILE A 62 -2.42 9.88 -17.47
CA ILE A 62 -2.32 10.04 -16.02
C ILE A 62 -1.64 11.39 -15.79
N ARG A 63 -2.45 12.43 -15.55
CA ARG A 63 -1.97 13.80 -15.43
C ARG A 63 -1.91 14.23 -13.98
N ARG A 64 -0.74 14.70 -13.55
CA ARG A 64 -0.51 15.30 -12.23
C ARG A 64 -1.10 14.43 -11.09
N PRO A 65 -0.83 13.10 -11.07
CA PRO A 65 -1.38 12.20 -10.05
C PRO A 65 -0.92 12.62 -8.66
N VAL A 66 -1.73 12.33 -7.64
CA VAL A 66 -1.38 12.55 -6.24
C VAL A 66 -1.06 11.20 -5.60
N PHE A 67 0.18 11.06 -5.16
CA PHE A 67 0.67 9.88 -4.44
C PHE A 67 0.86 10.22 -2.97
N ILE A 68 0.19 9.47 -2.09
CA ILE A 68 0.42 9.51 -0.65
C ILE A 68 1.46 8.43 -0.35
N ILE A 69 2.68 8.86 -0.03
CA ILE A 69 3.83 7.99 0.22
C ILE A 69 4.34 8.25 1.63
N ALA A 70 4.44 7.21 2.44
CA ALA A 70 5.07 7.27 3.75
C ALA A 70 5.39 5.85 4.20
N PRO A 71 6.37 5.67 5.09
CA PRO A 71 6.57 4.37 5.72
C PRO A 71 5.26 3.89 6.36
N PRO A 72 5.01 2.58 6.39
CA PRO A 72 3.76 2.02 6.89
C PRO A 72 3.37 2.55 8.27
N ARG A 73 2.08 2.55 8.57
CA ARG A 73 1.52 3.01 9.87
C ARG A 73 1.72 4.52 10.13
N SER A 74 1.93 5.32 9.10
CA SER A 74 2.10 6.78 9.21
C SER A 74 0.81 7.59 9.00
N GLY A 75 -0.37 6.94 8.94
CA GLY A 75 -1.66 7.63 8.79
C GLY A 75 -2.08 7.85 7.33
N THR A 76 -1.45 7.16 6.39
CA THR A 76 -1.73 7.24 4.94
C THR A 76 -3.19 6.92 4.61
N THR A 77 -3.76 5.86 5.20
CA THR A 77 -5.17 5.48 5.02
C THR A 77 -6.12 6.57 5.53
N PHE A 78 -5.79 7.22 6.64
CA PHE A 78 -6.61 8.32 7.17
C PHE A 78 -6.64 9.49 6.20
N LEU A 79 -5.47 9.92 5.72
CA LEU A 79 -5.37 11.00 4.75
C LEU A 79 -6.08 10.65 3.42
N GLN A 80 -5.88 9.43 2.91
CA GLN A 80 -6.55 8.97 1.69
C GLN A 80 -8.07 9.05 1.82
N LYS A 81 -8.64 8.57 2.93
CA LYS A 81 -10.08 8.60 3.17
C LYS A 81 -10.64 10.03 3.22
N LEU A 82 -9.89 10.99 3.72
CA LEU A 82 -10.29 12.41 3.70
C LEU A 82 -10.26 12.99 2.29
N LEU A 83 -9.17 12.79 1.54
CA LEU A 83 -9.04 13.28 0.16
C LEU A 83 -10.06 12.61 -0.78
N ALA A 84 -10.32 11.33 -0.61
CA ALA A 84 -11.29 10.56 -1.40
C ALA A 84 -12.75 11.02 -1.21
N ARG A 85 -13.05 11.90 -0.23
CA ARG A 85 -14.38 12.55 -0.11
C ARG A 85 -14.68 13.48 -1.29
N ASN A 86 -13.66 14.03 -1.92
CA ASN A 86 -13.83 14.83 -3.13
C ASN A 86 -13.82 13.95 -4.39
N ARG A 87 -14.91 13.24 -4.62
CA ARG A 87 -15.10 12.34 -5.78
C ARG A 87 -15.22 13.06 -7.11
N GLU A 88 -15.46 14.37 -7.10
CA GLU A 88 -15.52 15.20 -8.31
C GLU A 88 -14.11 15.34 -8.91
N VAL A 89 -13.09 15.44 -8.06
CA VAL A 89 -11.70 15.69 -8.46
C VAL A 89 -10.86 14.41 -8.45
N PHE A 90 -11.03 13.53 -7.46
CA PHE A 90 -10.17 12.38 -7.28
C PHE A 90 -10.79 11.06 -7.72
N ALA A 91 -9.95 10.19 -8.28
CA ALA A 91 -10.22 8.78 -8.52
C ALA A 91 -9.31 7.92 -7.62
N PRO A 92 -9.75 7.57 -6.40
CA PRO A 92 -9.02 6.63 -5.55
C PRO A 92 -9.18 5.21 -6.07
N VAL A 93 -8.15 4.38 -5.92
CA VAL A 93 -8.22 2.96 -6.24
C VAL A 93 -8.96 2.23 -5.12
N LEU A 94 -9.88 1.33 -5.48
CA LEU A 94 -10.63 0.49 -4.55
C LEU A 94 -9.99 -0.90 -4.45
N MET A 95 -10.22 -1.61 -3.33
CA MET A 95 -9.61 -2.90 -3.09
C MET A 95 -9.86 -3.92 -4.21
N TYR A 96 -11.12 -4.11 -4.65
CA TYR A 96 -11.41 -5.08 -5.73
C TYR A 96 -10.69 -4.76 -7.04
N GLN A 97 -10.36 -3.49 -7.28
CA GLN A 97 -9.66 -3.05 -8.48
C GLN A 97 -8.18 -3.44 -8.45
N THR A 98 -7.57 -3.50 -7.26
CA THR A 98 -6.20 -3.99 -7.11
C THR A 98 -6.12 -5.50 -7.31
N ILE A 99 -7.15 -6.23 -6.88
CA ILE A 99 -7.26 -7.68 -7.08
C ILE A 99 -7.50 -7.99 -8.57
N PHE A 100 -8.31 -7.19 -9.26
CA PHE A 100 -8.68 -7.40 -10.65
C PHE A 100 -8.32 -6.19 -11.53
N PRO A 101 -7.03 -5.95 -11.84
CA PRO A 101 -6.58 -4.82 -12.65
C PRO A 101 -6.86 -5.02 -14.16
N SER A 102 -8.11 -5.30 -14.51
CA SER A 102 -8.62 -5.46 -15.88
C SER A 102 -9.97 -4.79 -16.02
N ILE A 103 -10.17 -4.04 -17.09
CA ILE A 103 -11.43 -3.35 -17.41
C ILE A 103 -12.54 -4.39 -17.62
N THR A 104 -12.26 -5.41 -18.42
CA THR A 104 -13.21 -6.49 -18.73
C THR A 104 -13.74 -7.15 -17.47
N ILE A 105 -12.82 -7.56 -16.56
CA ILE A 105 -13.24 -8.23 -15.31
C ILE A 105 -14.02 -7.26 -14.41
N GLN A 106 -13.57 -6.01 -14.28
CA GLN A 106 -14.26 -5.03 -13.45
C GLN A 106 -15.65 -4.69 -13.99
N GLN A 107 -15.85 -4.64 -15.31
CA GLN A 107 -17.19 -4.46 -15.90
C GLN A 107 -18.10 -5.64 -15.62
N ILE A 108 -17.58 -6.86 -15.69
CA ILE A 108 -18.33 -8.06 -15.31
C ILE A 108 -18.76 -7.97 -13.82
N ILE A 109 -17.82 -7.65 -12.92
CA ILE A 109 -18.12 -7.47 -11.50
C ILE A 109 -19.19 -6.39 -11.29
N LEU A 110 -19.08 -5.24 -11.97
CA LEU A 110 -20.05 -4.14 -11.85
C LEU A 110 -21.43 -4.51 -12.42
N ALA A 111 -21.48 -5.25 -13.52
CA ALA A 111 -22.75 -5.74 -14.08
C ALA A 111 -23.45 -6.69 -13.10
N PHE A 112 -22.72 -7.63 -12.53
CA PHE A 112 -23.28 -8.52 -11.49
C PHE A 112 -23.70 -7.76 -10.23
N ALA A 113 -22.92 -6.78 -9.78
CA ALA A 113 -23.28 -5.94 -8.62
C ALA A 113 -24.51 -5.09 -8.91
N GLY A 114 -24.67 -4.56 -10.12
CA GLY A 114 -25.86 -3.81 -10.55
C GLY A 114 -27.12 -4.69 -10.58
N LEU A 115 -27.00 -5.91 -11.09
CA LEU A 115 -28.10 -6.89 -11.07
C LEU A 115 -28.49 -7.30 -9.63
N SER A 116 -27.53 -7.31 -8.70
CA SER A 116 -27.76 -7.63 -7.29
C SER A 116 -28.51 -6.52 -6.51
N GLN A 117 -28.30 -5.25 -6.88
CA GLN A 117 -29.00 -4.12 -6.24
C GLN A 117 -30.52 -4.08 -6.52
N GLN A 118 -30.99 -4.74 -7.57
CA GLN A 118 -32.40 -4.85 -7.92
C GLN A 118 -33.16 -5.94 -7.13
N ARG A 119 -32.44 -6.77 -6.38
CA ARG A 119 -33.03 -7.80 -5.50
C ARG A 119 -32.14 -7.91 -4.28
N ASP A 120 -32.70 -8.18 -3.09
CA ASP A 120 -32.00 -8.62 -1.86
C ASP A 120 -31.24 -9.94 -2.13
N GLY A 121 -30.29 -9.91 -3.07
CA GLY A 121 -29.84 -11.03 -3.83
C GLY A 121 -28.58 -11.69 -3.27
N PHE A 122 -28.50 -12.99 -3.52
CA PHE A 122 -27.41 -13.93 -3.26
C PHE A 122 -25.99 -13.34 -3.40
N LEU A 123 -25.76 -12.45 -4.37
CA LEU A 123 -24.43 -11.83 -4.59
C LEU A 123 -24.07 -10.81 -3.50
N GLY A 124 -25.02 -10.05 -2.98
CA GLY A 124 -24.78 -9.16 -1.82
C GLY A 124 -24.44 -9.97 -0.57
N LEU A 125 -25.15 -11.09 -0.37
CA LEU A 125 -24.85 -12.05 0.69
C LEU A 125 -23.49 -12.71 0.49
N LEU A 126 -23.14 -13.10 -0.74
CA LEU A 126 -21.84 -13.69 -1.08
C LEU A 126 -20.68 -12.71 -0.82
N VAL A 127 -20.80 -11.46 -1.26
CA VAL A 127 -19.79 -10.42 -0.99
C VAL A 127 -19.65 -10.21 0.52
N THR A 128 -20.76 -10.11 1.24
CA THR A 128 -20.77 -9.95 2.71
C THR A 128 -20.15 -11.17 3.39
N TRP A 129 -20.45 -12.38 2.91
CA TRP A 129 -19.86 -13.63 3.41
C TRP A 129 -18.35 -13.66 3.16
N ILE A 130 -17.87 -13.30 1.94
CA ILE A 130 -16.45 -13.20 1.62
C ILE A 130 -15.77 -12.18 2.54
N GLU A 131 -16.34 -10.99 2.69
CA GLU A 131 -15.79 -9.96 3.56
C GLU A 131 -15.71 -10.43 5.02
N ARG A 132 -16.77 -11.06 5.54
CA ARG A 132 -16.78 -11.62 6.89
C ARG A 132 -15.80 -12.79 7.04
N ARG A 133 -15.74 -13.70 6.06
CA ARG A 133 -14.92 -14.92 6.16
C ARG A 133 -13.44 -14.66 6.05
N PHE A 134 -13.04 -13.72 5.18
CA PHE A 134 -11.64 -13.49 4.84
C PHE A 134 -11.05 -12.21 5.45
N PHE A 135 -11.87 -11.20 5.72
CA PHE A 135 -11.37 -9.89 6.16
C PHE A 135 -11.71 -9.54 7.61
N SER A 136 -12.70 -10.17 8.24
CA SER A 136 -13.08 -9.83 9.63
C SER A 136 -11.97 -10.09 10.65
N GLY A 137 -11.12 -11.08 10.42
CA GLY A 137 -9.94 -11.34 11.27
C GLY A 137 -8.91 -10.21 11.28
N TRP A 138 -8.94 -9.34 10.27
CA TRP A 138 -8.05 -8.18 10.12
C TRP A 138 -8.68 -6.88 10.58
N ASP A 139 -9.98 -6.84 10.88
CA ASP A 139 -10.73 -5.62 11.20
C ASP A 139 -10.14 -4.82 12.37
N ASN A 140 -9.50 -5.52 13.32
CA ASN A 140 -8.81 -4.87 14.44
C ASN A 140 -7.49 -4.18 14.05
N MET A 141 -6.86 -4.61 12.95
CA MET A 141 -5.57 -4.11 12.48
C MET A 141 -5.73 -3.21 11.24
N HIS A 142 -6.56 -3.62 10.31
CA HIS A 142 -6.84 -2.92 9.07
C HIS A 142 -8.21 -3.32 8.53
N LYS A 143 -9.19 -2.39 8.58
CA LYS A 143 -10.52 -2.63 8.02
C LYS A 143 -10.48 -2.62 6.51
N MET A 144 -10.46 -3.80 5.91
CA MET A 144 -10.51 -3.98 4.46
C MET A 144 -11.95 -4.23 4.00
N ARG A 145 -12.36 -3.55 2.95
CA ARG A 145 -13.65 -3.75 2.28
C ARG A 145 -13.46 -3.60 0.77
N LEU A 146 -14.04 -4.49 0.00
CA LEU A 146 -13.85 -4.56 -1.45
C LEU A 146 -14.18 -3.24 -2.17
N ALA A 147 -15.20 -2.54 -1.73
CA ALA A 147 -15.67 -1.29 -2.33
C ALA A 147 -15.10 -0.01 -1.66
N GLN A 148 -14.10 -0.12 -0.79
CA GLN A 148 -13.47 1.04 -0.15
C GLN A 148 -12.13 1.39 -0.80
N PRO A 149 -11.70 2.69 -0.73
CA PRO A 149 -10.36 3.09 -1.12
C PRO A 149 -9.30 2.32 -0.34
N GLU A 150 -8.37 1.71 -1.07
CA GLU A 150 -7.33 0.85 -0.51
C GLU A 150 -5.96 1.18 -1.12
N GLU A 151 -4.92 0.51 -0.63
CA GLU A 151 -3.57 0.63 -1.16
C GLU A 151 -3.49 0.06 -2.57
N ASP A 152 -3.01 0.87 -3.50
CA ASP A 152 -2.84 0.43 -4.89
C ASP A 152 -1.52 -0.33 -5.11
N ASP A 153 -0.72 -0.51 -4.06
CA ASP A 153 0.39 -1.47 -4.02
C ASP A 153 -0.10 -2.93 -4.19
N GLY A 154 -1.38 -3.22 -3.94
CA GLY A 154 -2.00 -4.49 -4.29
C GLY A 154 -1.85 -4.88 -5.76
N PHE A 155 -1.66 -3.92 -6.67
CA PHE A 155 -1.31 -4.23 -8.07
C PHE A 155 0.02 -4.99 -8.19
N PHE A 156 0.97 -4.71 -7.30
CA PHE A 156 2.31 -5.31 -7.36
C PHE A 156 2.36 -6.77 -6.89
N VAL A 157 1.30 -7.29 -6.26
CA VAL A 157 1.23 -8.70 -5.86
C VAL A 157 1.49 -9.64 -7.04
N TYR A 158 0.98 -9.29 -8.21
CA TYR A 158 1.19 -10.07 -9.45
C TYR A 158 2.61 -9.99 -10.02
N THR A 159 3.42 -9.08 -9.52
CA THR A 159 4.80 -8.88 -9.98
C THR A 159 5.84 -9.55 -9.09
N PHE A 160 5.45 -9.99 -7.91
CA PHE A 160 6.33 -10.42 -6.83
C PHE A 160 7.26 -9.32 -6.28
N VAL A 161 7.05 -8.06 -6.69
CA VAL A 161 7.75 -6.88 -6.17
C VAL A 161 6.80 -6.14 -5.23
N THR A 162 6.58 -6.70 -4.07
CA THR A 162 5.66 -6.17 -3.04
C THR A 162 6.04 -6.65 -1.66
N GLU A 163 5.84 -5.82 -0.64
CA GLU A 163 6.02 -6.24 0.75
C GLU A 163 5.06 -7.39 1.16
N ALA A 164 3.94 -7.54 0.47
CA ALA A 164 2.98 -8.60 0.75
C ALA A 164 3.57 -10.01 0.64
N ILE A 165 4.64 -10.21 -0.16
CA ILE A 165 5.30 -11.51 -0.24
C ILE A 165 5.97 -11.92 1.07
N TYR A 166 6.38 -10.97 1.90
CA TYR A 166 6.99 -11.26 3.20
C TYR A 166 6.01 -11.92 4.19
N LEU A 167 4.70 -11.87 3.92
CA LEU A 167 3.71 -12.63 4.69
C LEU A 167 3.97 -14.14 4.61
N LEU A 168 4.39 -14.62 3.43
CA LEU A 168 4.68 -16.04 3.18
C LEU A 168 6.18 -16.34 3.20
N PHE A 169 7.00 -15.38 2.81
CA PHE A 169 8.45 -15.48 2.67
C PHE A 169 9.16 -14.45 3.53
N PRO A 170 9.27 -14.62 4.86
CA PRO A 170 9.81 -13.62 5.77
C PRO A 170 11.34 -13.51 5.71
N TYR A 171 11.90 -13.55 4.50
CA TYR A 171 13.34 -13.46 4.20
C TYR A 171 13.66 -12.10 3.58
N VAL A 172 13.51 -11.05 4.37
CA VAL A 172 13.52 -9.68 3.86
C VAL A 172 14.84 -9.32 3.18
N ARG A 173 15.98 -9.67 3.79
CA ARG A 173 17.30 -9.37 3.22
C ARG A 173 17.53 -10.11 1.90
N LEU A 174 17.10 -11.37 1.79
CA LEU A 174 17.20 -12.16 0.57
C LEU A 174 16.32 -11.57 -0.55
N LEU A 175 15.16 -11.08 -0.19
CA LEU A 175 14.14 -10.57 -1.10
C LEU A 175 14.03 -9.03 -1.03
N TRP A 176 15.13 -8.35 -0.70
CA TRP A 176 15.16 -6.89 -0.48
C TRP A 176 14.45 -6.08 -1.57
N GLY A 177 14.71 -6.41 -2.84
CA GLY A 177 14.09 -5.73 -3.99
C GLY A 177 12.56 -5.82 -4.04
N ALA A 178 11.94 -6.72 -3.27
CA ALA A 178 10.49 -6.79 -3.18
C ALA A 178 9.90 -5.58 -2.42
N GLY A 179 10.59 -5.07 -1.41
CA GLY A 179 10.23 -3.85 -0.68
C GLY A 179 10.97 -2.60 -1.13
N PHE A 180 12.00 -2.76 -2.00
CA PHE A 180 12.89 -1.67 -2.41
C PHE A 180 13.17 -1.71 -3.91
N ALA A 181 12.18 -1.29 -4.72
CA ALA A 181 12.29 -1.38 -6.18
C ALA A 181 13.33 -0.40 -6.76
N ASP A 182 13.67 0.68 -6.05
CA ASP A 182 14.73 1.61 -6.47
C ASP A 182 16.12 0.94 -6.49
N ASP A 183 16.30 -0.18 -5.78
CA ASP A 183 17.55 -0.98 -5.77
C ASP A 183 17.55 -2.13 -6.79
N LEU A 184 16.46 -2.35 -7.52
CA LEU A 184 16.42 -3.34 -8.60
C LEU A 184 17.23 -2.85 -9.81
N PRO A 185 17.72 -3.76 -10.68
CA PRO A 185 18.28 -3.39 -11.97
C PRO A 185 17.33 -2.53 -12.80
N GLU A 186 17.84 -1.52 -13.50
CA GLU A 186 17.03 -0.56 -14.26
C GLU A 186 16.00 -1.21 -15.22
N PRO A 187 16.32 -2.29 -15.96
CA PRO A 187 15.30 -2.96 -16.79
C PRO A 187 14.14 -3.52 -16.00
N GLN A 188 14.36 -3.98 -14.76
CA GLN A 188 13.31 -4.49 -13.89
C GLN A 188 12.46 -3.34 -13.32
N GLN A 189 13.10 -2.24 -12.90
CA GLN A 189 12.41 -1.03 -12.48
C GLN A 189 11.47 -0.52 -13.58
N ARG A 190 11.97 -0.41 -14.81
CA ARG A 190 11.19 0.03 -15.97
C ARG A 190 9.99 -0.88 -16.24
N ARG A 191 10.18 -2.20 -16.25
CA ARG A 191 9.08 -3.16 -16.47
C ARG A 191 8.02 -3.08 -15.36
N LEU A 192 8.44 -2.93 -14.12
CA LEU A 192 7.56 -2.75 -12.96
C LEU A 192 6.70 -1.50 -13.12
N MET A 193 7.31 -0.36 -13.43
CA MET A 193 6.61 0.91 -13.56
C MET A 193 5.69 0.96 -14.79
N LEU A 194 6.08 0.37 -15.90
CA LEU A 194 5.21 0.22 -17.08
C LEU A 194 3.97 -0.66 -16.76
N TYR A 195 4.17 -1.74 -16.00
CA TYR A 195 3.05 -2.56 -15.53
C TYR A 195 2.11 -1.74 -14.64
N TYR A 196 2.65 -1.01 -13.65
CA TYR A 196 1.89 -0.15 -12.75
C TYR A 196 1.14 0.95 -13.51
N ARG A 197 1.80 1.68 -14.42
CA ARG A 197 1.15 2.65 -15.31
C ARG A 197 -0.04 2.04 -16.05
N SER A 198 0.14 0.83 -16.58
CA SER A 198 -0.90 0.12 -17.32
C SER A 198 -2.12 -0.25 -16.43
N CYS A 199 -1.90 -0.53 -15.14
CA CYS A 199 -3.00 -0.72 -14.18
C CYS A 199 -3.74 0.59 -13.91
N LEU A 200 -3.00 1.66 -13.67
CA LEU A 200 -3.56 2.99 -13.42
C LEU A 200 -4.30 3.57 -14.64
N GLN A 201 -3.81 3.31 -15.86
CA GLN A 201 -4.52 3.70 -17.08
C GLN A 201 -5.88 3.01 -17.19
N ARG A 202 -5.96 1.70 -16.90
CA ARG A 202 -7.23 0.95 -16.88
C ARG A 202 -8.19 1.49 -15.82
N HIS A 203 -7.66 1.76 -14.62
CA HIS A 203 -8.44 2.34 -13.54
C HIS A 203 -9.05 3.69 -13.94
N LEU A 204 -8.24 4.62 -14.43
CA LEU A 204 -8.74 5.95 -14.85
C LEU A 204 -9.67 5.87 -16.06
N TYR A 205 -9.40 4.98 -17.01
CA TYR A 205 -10.25 4.80 -18.18
C TYR A 205 -11.68 4.39 -17.79
N LEU A 206 -11.83 3.51 -16.82
CA LEU A 206 -13.14 3.01 -16.39
C LEU A 206 -13.80 3.90 -15.32
N HIS A 207 -13.02 4.43 -14.36
CA HIS A 207 -13.57 5.04 -13.15
C HIS A 207 -13.27 6.55 -13.00
N GLY A 208 -12.39 7.11 -13.83
CA GLY A 208 -11.94 8.47 -13.58
C GLY A 208 -11.32 9.19 -14.77
N LYS A 209 -11.90 9.08 -15.96
CA LYS A 209 -11.33 9.57 -17.22
C LYS A 209 -10.79 11.00 -17.18
N ASN A 210 -11.46 11.90 -16.46
CA ASN A 210 -11.07 13.31 -16.32
C ASN A 210 -10.68 13.68 -14.88
N LYS A 211 -10.41 12.69 -14.02
CA LYS A 211 -10.07 12.90 -12.60
C LYS A 211 -8.58 12.74 -12.35
N ILE A 212 -8.16 13.30 -11.23
CA ILE A 212 -6.81 13.14 -10.71
C ILE A 212 -6.73 11.77 -10.01
N LEU A 213 -5.77 10.93 -10.40
CA LEU A 213 -5.47 9.71 -9.67
C LEU A 213 -5.10 10.06 -8.23
N LEU A 214 -5.74 9.40 -7.26
CA LEU A 214 -5.36 9.43 -5.85
C LEU A 214 -4.84 8.05 -5.46
N SER A 215 -3.53 7.92 -5.42
CA SER A 215 -2.80 6.73 -5.02
C SER A 215 -2.41 6.79 -3.55
N LYS A 216 -2.45 5.67 -2.87
CA LYS A 216 -1.85 5.46 -1.57
C LYS A 216 -1.12 4.12 -1.59
N ALA A 217 0.20 4.15 -1.51
CA ALA A 217 1.01 2.94 -1.49
C ALA A 217 2.23 3.14 -0.58
N THR A 218 2.24 2.45 0.55
CA THR A 218 3.34 2.54 1.53
C THR A 218 4.63 1.98 0.95
N GLN A 219 4.53 0.93 0.15
CA GLN A 219 5.64 0.30 -0.56
C GLN A 219 6.37 1.26 -1.53
N LEU A 220 5.68 2.26 -2.07
CA LEU A 220 6.32 3.27 -2.92
C LEU A 220 7.36 4.11 -2.16
N SER A 221 7.47 3.94 -0.83
CA SER A 221 8.58 4.48 -0.03
C SER A 221 9.95 3.96 -0.46
N GLY A 222 10.04 2.71 -0.94
CA GLY A 222 11.25 2.12 -1.52
C GLY A 222 11.30 2.18 -3.06
N SER A 223 10.39 2.95 -3.69
CA SER A 223 10.25 3.03 -5.16
C SER A 223 10.08 4.47 -5.63
N VAL A 224 10.41 5.45 -4.80
CA VAL A 224 10.11 6.86 -5.06
C VAL A 224 10.87 7.41 -6.26
N LEU A 225 12.07 6.92 -6.55
CA LEU A 225 12.85 7.34 -7.72
C LEU A 225 12.25 6.77 -9.00
N CYS A 226 11.95 5.47 -9.02
CA CYS A 226 11.25 4.82 -10.14
C CYS A 226 9.93 5.51 -10.44
N LEU A 227 9.16 5.82 -9.38
CA LEU A 227 7.88 6.50 -9.50
C LEU A 227 8.03 7.89 -10.13
N ARG A 228 8.99 8.69 -9.67
CA ARG A 228 9.23 10.04 -10.20
C ARG A 228 9.74 10.02 -11.64
N LYS A 229 10.53 9.00 -12.02
CA LYS A 229 10.99 8.79 -13.39
C LYS A 229 9.81 8.47 -14.32
N GLU A 230 8.87 7.64 -13.84
CA GLU A 230 7.69 7.21 -14.62
C GLU A 230 6.60 8.28 -14.69
N PHE A 231 6.39 9.05 -13.59
CA PHE A 231 5.40 10.11 -13.48
C PHE A 231 6.08 11.44 -13.11
N PRO A 232 6.72 12.11 -14.08
CA PRO A 232 7.52 13.31 -13.81
C PRO A 232 6.68 14.50 -13.33
N ASP A 233 5.38 14.51 -13.58
CA ASP A 233 4.42 15.51 -13.11
C ASP A 233 3.69 15.11 -11.81
N ALA A 234 4.08 13.98 -11.21
CA ALA A 234 3.47 13.50 -9.96
C ALA A 234 3.58 14.51 -8.82
N ARG A 235 2.52 14.56 -8.02
CA ARG A 235 2.45 15.30 -6.76
C ARG A 235 2.57 14.30 -5.62
N ILE A 236 3.56 14.46 -4.76
CA ILE A 236 3.84 13.53 -3.67
C ILE A 236 3.50 14.19 -2.34
N VAL A 237 2.66 13.53 -1.55
CA VAL A 237 2.41 13.85 -0.14
C VAL A 237 3.13 12.84 0.71
N ASN A 238 4.15 13.28 1.46
CA ASN A 238 4.85 12.45 2.43
C ASN A 238 4.33 12.74 3.83
N ILE A 239 4.04 11.69 4.61
CA ILE A 239 3.62 11.84 6.01
C ILE A 239 4.78 11.44 6.91
N LEU A 240 5.27 12.39 7.68
CA LEU A 240 6.33 12.20 8.64
C LEU A 240 5.76 11.84 10.02
N ARG A 241 6.06 10.63 10.49
CA ARG A 241 5.69 10.11 11.81
C ARG A 241 6.93 9.70 12.58
N ASN A 242 6.84 9.68 13.93
CA ASN A 242 7.91 9.13 14.76
C ASN A 242 8.16 7.66 14.41
N PRO A 243 9.39 7.27 14.01
CA PRO A 243 9.72 5.89 13.67
C PRO A 243 9.49 4.90 14.81
N ALA A 244 9.64 5.31 16.06
CA ALA A 244 9.39 4.46 17.24
C ALA A 244 7.95 3.92 17.24
N ASP A 245 6.98 4.77 16.89
CA ASP A 245 5.55 4.38 16.84
C ASP A 245 5.21 3.59 15.58
N SER A 246 5.85 3.92 14.47
CA SER A 246 5.56 3.34 13.16
C SER A 246 6.13 1.93 13.01
N ILE A 247 7.42 1.72 13.30
CA ILE A 247 8.13 0.46 13.05
C ILE A 247 7.55 -0.67 13.91
N ALA A 248 7.36 -0.44 15.22
CA ALA A 248 6.79 -1.46 16.10
C ALA A 248 5.37 -1.88 15.63
N SER A 249 4.55 -0.88 15.28
CA SER A 249 3.22 -1.15 14.75
C SER A 249 3.24 -1.89 13.41
N HIS A 250 4.25 -1.64 12.58
CA HIS A 250 4.37 -2.29 11.28
C HIS A 250 4.71 -3.77 11.41
N VAL A 251 5.73 -4.12 12.20
CA VAL A 251 6.09 -5.53 12.48
C VAL A 251 4.91 -6.29 13.10
N SER A 252 4.15 -5.63 13.98
CA SER A 252 3.00 -6.26 14.65
C SER A 252 1.87 -6.67 13.70
N VAL A 253 1.77 -6.07 12.51
CA VAL A 253 0.77 -6.44 11.48
C VAL A 253 1.15 -7.75 10.80
N PHE A 254 2.45 -7.99 10.55
CA PHE A 254 2.93 -9.18 9.84
C PHE A 254 3.09 -10.39 10.75
N TYR A 255 3.48 -10.17 11.99
CA TYR A 255 3.76 -11.25 12.94
C TYR A 255 2.63 -12.28 13.14
N PRO A 256 1.33 -11.91 13.23
CA PRO A 256 0.25 -12.90 13.36
C PRO A 256 0.18 -13.88 12.19
N VAL A 257 0.44 -13.41 10.96
CA VAL A 257 0.49 -14.28 9.77
C VAL A 257 1.70 -15.20 9.82
N TRP A 258 2.87 -14.68 10.17
CA TRP A 258 4.07 -15.50 10.34
C TRP A 258 3.86 -16.58 11.40
N LYS A 259 3.26 -16.21 12.54
CA LYS A 259 2.94 -17.15 13.63
C LYS A 259 1.90 -18.18 13.21
N TRP A 260 0.96 -17.83 12.34
CA TRP A 260 -0.01 -18.75 11.77
C TRP A 260 0.65 -19.72 10.79
N VAL A 261 1.55 -19.25 9.94
CA VAL A 261 2.31 -20.07 8.98
C VAL A 261 3.30 -20.97 9.71
N ASP A 262 4.06 -20.42 10.65
CA ASP A 262 5.04 -21.11 11.48
C ASP A 262 4.77 -20.89 12.99
N PRO A 263 4.02 -21.78 13.64
CA PRO A 263 3.69 -21.65 15.07
C PRO A 263 4.89 -21.60 16.01
N LYS A 264 6.07 -22.02 15.56
CA LYS A 264 7.31 -22.00 16.38
C LYS A 264 8.06 -20.67 16.26
N LEU A 265 7.68 -19.78 15.34
CA LEU A 265 8.38 -18.51 15.13
C LEU A 265 8.19 -17.58 16.35
N PRO A 266 9.28 -17.16 17.03
CA PRO A 266 9.19 -16.23 18.15
C PRO A 266 9.00 -14.79 17.67
N LYS A 267 8.43 -13.92 18.52
CA LYS A 267 8.34 -12.48 18.22
C LYS A 267 9.72 -11.85 18.01
N LYS A 268 10.70 -12.25 18.84
CA LYS A 268 12.11 -11.84 18.73
C LYS A 268 12.82 -12.75 17.74
N SER A 269 12.57 -12.60 16.46
CA SER A 269 13.12 -13.42 15.38
C SER A 269 13.91 -12.58 14.39
N GLN A 270 14.74 -13.25 13.59
CA GLN A 270 15.46 -12.64 12.50
C GLN A 270 14.48 -11.97 11.49
N ALA A 271 13.36 -12.61 11.21
CA ALA A 271 12.31 -12.05 10.36
C ALA A 271 11.78 -10.71 10.89
N SER A 272 11.52 -10.61 12.20
CA SER A 272 11.06 -9.37 12.83
C SER A 272 12.10 -8.25 12.75
N LEU A 273 13.39 -8.61 12.95
CA LEU A 273 14.50 -7.65 12.85
C LEU A 273 14.66 -7.14 11.42
N GLU A 274 14.76 -8.06 10.45
CA GLU A 274 14.93 -7.69 9.04
C GLU A 274 13.78 -6.83 8.51
N TYR A 275 12.56 -7.14 8.94
CA TYR A 275 11.38 -6.38 8.55
C TYR A 275 11.35 -4.97 9.18
N ALA A 276 11.86 -4.84 10.41
CA ALA A 276 12.08 -3.54 11.04
C ALA A 276 13.20 -2.74 10.34
N GLU A 277 14.26 -3.41 9.88
CA GLU A 277 15.34 -2.80 9.08
C GLU A 277 14.84 -2.27 7.75
N LEU A 278 13.95 -3.00 7.07
CA LEU A 278 13.28 -2.55 5.85
C LEU A 278 12.48 -1.27 6.10
N ALA A 279 11.69 -1.25 7.18
CA ALA A 279 10.92 -0.06 7.54
C ALA A 279 11.84 1.12 7.86
N ALA A 280 12.93 0.91 8.60
CA ALA A 280 13.92 1.94 8.87
C ALA A 280 14.61 2.45 7.58
N ALA A 281 14.88 1.55 6.62
CA ALA A 281 15.43 1.93 5.33
C ALA A 281 14.48 2.83 4.52
N TRP A 282 13.17 2.59 4.56
CA TRP A 282 12.19 3.47 3.94
C TRP A 282 12.22 4.89 4.53
N PHE A 283 12.36 5.01 5.86
CA PHE A 283 12.51 6.32 6.50
C PHE A 283 13.76 7.05 6.03
N ARG A 284 14.92 6.36 5.97
CA ARG A 284 16.17 6.95 5.49
C ARG A 284 16.07 7.37 4.02
N HIS A 285 15.53 6.49 3.18
CA HIS A 285 15.39 6.72 1.75
C HIS A 285 14.52 7.96 1.46
N LEU A 286 13.35 8.04 2.08
CA LEU A 286 12.48 9.19 1.92
C LEU A 286 13.11 10.47 2.47
N GLU A 287 13.83 10.42 3.60
CA GLU A 287 14.50 11.59 4.17
C GLU A 287 15.61 12.12 3.24
N GLU A 288 16.39 11.21 2.65
CA GLU A 288 17.44 11.57 1.69
C GLU A 288 16.87 12.14 0.39
N LYS A 289 15.85 11.49 -0.18
CA LYS A 289 15.29 11.89 -1.47
C LYS A 289 14.39 13.12 -1.39
N ASP A 290 13.83 13.41 -0.22
CA ASP A 290 13.05 14.64 0.04
C ASP A 290 13.91 15.91 -0.08
N SER A 291 15.15 15.87 0.38
CA SER A 291 16.05 17.01 0.32
C SER A 291 16.32 17.50 -1.12
N ARG A 292 16.13 16.63 -2.11
CA ARG A 292 16.33 16.89 -3.54
C ARG A 292 15.01 17.02 -4.32
N ALA A 293 13.87 17.04 -3.63
CA ALA A 293 12.57 17.07 -4.27
C ALA A 293 12.18 18.50 -4.71
N ASP A 294 11.53 18.61 -5.87
CA ASP A 294 10.88 19.85 -6.30
C ASP A 294 9.74 20.18 -5.32
N ARG A 295 9.93 21.22 -4.54
CA ARG A 295 8.95 21.66 -3.53
C ARG A 295 7.57 22.00 -4.10
N ARG A 296 7.44 22.27 -5.38
CA ARG A 296 6.14 22.49 -6.03
C ARG A 296 5.34 21.20 -6.19
N ARG A 297 6.02 20.05 -6.22
CA ARG A 297 5.43 18.73 -6.46
C ARG A 297 5.55 17.81 -5.26
N TYR A 298 6.18 18.26 -4.19
CA TYR A 298 6.41 17.49 -2.99
C TYR A 298 5.96 18.28 -1.76
N LEU A 299 5.11 17.67 -0.93
CA LEU A 299 4.65 18.24 0.32
C LEU A 299 4.87 17.24 1.44
N ARG A 300 5.65 17.64 2.46
CA ARG A 300 5.77 16.87 3.71
C ARG A 300 4.80 17.42 4.73
N ILE A 301 3.98 16.54 5.31
CA ILE A 301 3.09 16.86 6.43
C ILE A 301 3.51 16.05 7.66
N ARG A 302 3.24 16.56 8.85
CA ARG A 302 3.50 15.82 10.08
C ARG A 302 2.26 15.04 10.51
N TYR A 303 2.43 13.79 10.91
CA TYR A 303 1.33 12.95 11.42
C TYR A 303 0.56 13.61 12.55
N ARG A 304 1.27 14.28 13.50
CA ARG A 304 0.64 15.00 14.60
C ARG A 304 -0.32 16.09 14.13
N ASP A 305 0.03 16.82 13.07
CA ASP A 305 -0.78 17.91 12.54
C ASP A 305 -2.00 17.33 11.78
N LEU A 306 -1.80 16.22 11.07
CA LEU A 306 -2.89 15.47 10.41
C LEU A 306 -3.93 14.97 11.42
N VAL A 307 -3.50 14.47 12.58
CA VAL A 307 -4.42 13.96 13.61
C VAL A 307 -5.06 15.12 14.40
N ALA A 308 -4.31 16.16 14.72
CA ALA A 308 -4.81 17.29 15.52
C ALA A 308 -5.76 18.20 14.70
N LYS A 309 -5.43 18.46 13.43
CA LYS A 309 -6.16 19.39 12.56
C LYS A 309 -6.35 18.80 11.16
N PRO A 310 -7.14 17.71 11.02
CA PRO A 310 -7.24 16.97 9.77
C PRO A 310 -7.79 17.82 8.61
N GLY A 311 -8.81 18.64 8.84
CA GLY A 311 -9.39 19.53 7.83
C GLY A 311 -8.39 20.56 7.32
N ASP A 312 -7.62 21.22 8.22
CA ASP A 312 -6.61 22.22 7.85
C ASP A 312 -5.46 21.57 7.07
N THR A 313 -5.03 20.38 7.50
CA THR A 313 -3.99 19.62 6.82
C THR A 313 -4.42 19.27 5.40
N VAL A 314 -5.66 18.82 5.19
CA VAL A 314 -6.18 18.54 3.86
C VAL A 314 -6.26 19.81 3.01
N ARG A 315 -6.79 20.91 3.55
CA ARG A 315 -6.83 22.22 2.85
C ARG A 315 -5.44 22.71 2.44
N SER A 316 -4.42 22.45 3.29
CA SER A 316 -3.03 22.81 2.93
C SER A 316 -2.53 22.05 1.69
N ILE A 317 -2.92 20.77 1.53
CA ILE A 317 -2.57 19.95 0.35
C ILE A 317 -3.23 20.53 -0.90
N TYR A 318 -4.53 20.87 -0.84
CA TYR A 318 -5.23 21.48 -1.97
C TYR A 318 -4.58 22.81 -2.40
N ARG A 319 -4.26 23.68 -1.44
CA ARG A 319 -3.58 24.96 -1.72
C ARG A 319 -2.21 24.75 -2.33
N HIS A 320 -1.38 23.86 -1.73
CA HIS A 320 -0.02 23.61 -2.18
C HIS A 320 0.02 23.12 -3.64
N PHE A 321 -0.83 22.16 -3.97
CA PHE A 321 -0.87 21.59 -5.32
C PHE A 321 -1.81 22.33 -6.28
N ARG A 322 -2.42 23.42 -5.85
CA ARG A 322 -3.40 24.19 -6.63
C ARG A 322 -4.50 23.30 -7.20
N ILE A 323 -5.08 22.44 -6.33
CA ILE A 323 -6.21 21.58 -6.68
C ILE A 323 -7.50 22.35 -6.36
N PRO A 324 -8.50 22.36 -7.25
CA PRO A 324 -9.78 23.02 -6.94
C PRO A 324 -10.51 22.30 -5.80
N LEU A 325 -11.05 23.09 -4.87
CA LEU A 325 -11.81 22.60 -3.72
C LEU A 325 -13.17 23.30 -3.70
N SER A 326 -14.22 22.58 -4.08
CA SER A 326 -15.60 23.11 -4.03
C SER A 326 -16.09 23.23 -2.57
N PRO A 327 -17.03 24.16 -2.28
CA PRO A 327 -17.65 24.28 -0.96
C PRO A 327 -18.27 22.94 -0.48
N LYS A 328 -18.90 22.19 -1.39
CA LYS A 328 -19.48 20.88 -1.11
C LYS A 328 -18.43 19.87 -0.66
N ALA A 329 -17.29 19.80 -1.38
CA ALA A 329 -16.18 18.91 -1.03
C ALA A 329 -15.53 19.33 0.29
N SER A 330 -15.33 20.64 0.53
CA SER A 330 -14.82 21.15 1.82
C SER A 330 -15.71 20.73 2.97
N ALA A 331 -17.02 20.93 2.86
CA ALA A 331 -17.97 20.51 3.89
C ALA A 331 -17.97 18.99 4.15
N ALA A 332 -17.81 18.17 3.09
CA ALA A 332 -17.70 16.72 3.23
C ALA A 332 -16.40 16.29 3.95
N ILE A 333 -15.28 16.95 3.66
CA ILE A 333 -14.01 16.75 4.33
C ILE A 333 -14.12 17.15 5.80
N ASP A 334 -14.73 18.29 6.11
CA ASP A 334 -14.87 18.79 7.48
C ASP A 334 -15.77 17.88 8.34
N ARG A 335 -16.85 17.32 7.77
CA ARG A 335 -17.65 16.30 8.47
C ARG A 335 -16.84 15.04 8.77
N ALA A 336 -16.10 14.53 7.80
CA ALA A 336 -15.26 13.36 7.98
C ALA A 336 -14.11 13.60 8.97
N ALA A 337 -13.55 14.81 8.96
CA ALA A 337 -12.50 15.24 9.90
C ALA A 337 -13.03 15.27 11.34
N ARG A 338 -14.23 15.84 11.59
CA ARG A 338 -14.86 15.82 12.92
C ARG A 338 -15.12 14.42 13.43
N GLN A 339 -15.71 13.55 12.61
CA GLN A 339 -15.96 12.15 13.00
C GLN A 339 -14.68 11.41 13.36
N ALA A 340 -13.58 11.72 12.67
CA ALA A 340 -12.29 11.08 12.94
C ALA A 340 -11.63 11.54 14.26
N LEU A 341 -11.91 12.75 14.72
CA LEU A 341 -11.38 13.24 16.02
C LEU A 341 -11.99 12.49 17.23
N GLU A 342 -13.17 11.89 17.06
CA GLU A 342 -13.81 11.07 18.10
C GLU A 342 -13.12 9.70 18.26
N TYR A 343 -12.37 9.25 17.23
CA TYR A 343 -11.72 7.95 17.25
C TYR A 343 -10.40 7.99 18.02
N LYS A 344 -10.31 7.20 19.11
CA LYS A 344 -9.08 6.96 19.86
C LYS A 344 -8.57 5.54 19.58
N SER A 345 -7.34 5.42 19.09
CA SER A 345 -6.71 4.11 18.93
C SER A 345 -6.33 3.53 20.30
N ALA A 346 -6.81 2.31 20.59
CA ALA A 346 -6.47 1.57 21.82
C ALA A 346 -5.16 0.77 21.71
N HIS A 347 -4.55 0.68 20.52
CA HIS A 347 -3.39 -0.17 20.31
C HIS A 347 -2.10 0.49 20.77
N ARG A 348 -1.38 -0.21 21.66
CA ARG A 348 -0.02 0.13 22.08
C ARG A 348 0.94 -0.93 21.52
N TYR A 349 1.99 -0.49 20.87
CA TYR A 349 3.01 -1.36 20.31
C TYR A 349 4.36 -1.05 20.96
N SER A 350 5.15 -2.09 21.26
CA SER A 350 6.46 -1.94 21.86
C SER A 350 7.55 -2.53 20.97
N LEU A 351 8.59 -1.75 20.72
CA LEU A 351 9.80 -2.23 20.04
C LEU A 351 10.39 -3.45 20.75
N ARG A 352 10.37 -3.47 22.10
CA ARG A 352 10.93 -4.53 22.93
C ARG A 352 10.29 -5.91 22.70
N GLU A 353 9.02 -5.94 22.31
CA GLU A 353 8.31 -7.18 21.98
C GLU A 353 8.95 -7.92 20.82
N PHE A 354 9.54 -7.19 19.89
CA PHE A 354 10.21 -7.71 18.69
C PHE A 354 11.73 -7.75 18.81
N GLY A 355 12.29 -7.56 20.03
CA GLY A 355 13.73 -7.56 20.27
C GLY A 355 14.45 -6.28 19.84
N LEU A 356 13.71 -5.20 19.56
CA LEU A 356 14.27 -3.92 19.14
C LEU A 356 14.45 -2.99 20.33
N SER A 357 15.60 -2.32 20.41
CA SER A 357 15.92 -1.36 21.49
C SER A 357 15.82 0.08 20.99
N ALA A 358 15.77 1.02 21.93
CA ALA A 358 15.90 2.44 21.62
C ALA A 358 17.28 2.76 21.00
N ASP A 359 18.34 2.02 21.41
CA ASP A 359 19.68 2.19 20.84
C ASP A 359 19.74 1.71 19.39
N TRP A 360 19.11 0.56 19.09
CA TRP A 360 18.94 0.10 17.72
C TRP A 360 18.27 1.19 16.86
N LEU A 361 17.20 1.78 17.36
CA LEU A 361 16.47 2.82 16.60
C LEU A 361 17.34 4.08 16.42
N ARG A 362 18.08 4.50 17.45
CA ARG A 362 19.04 5.61 17.36
C ARG A 362 20.16 5.32 16.35
N HIS A 363 20.68 4.09 16.34
CA HIS A 363 21.69 3.67 15.36
C HIS A 363 21.15 3.75 13.94
N GLN A 364 19.92 3.27 13.70
CA GLN A 364 19.31 3.25 12.38
C GLN A 364 18.88 4.65 11.88
N LEU A 365 18.34 5.51 12.73
CA LEU A 365 17.62 6.73 12.36
C LEU A 365 17.98 7.96 13.19
N GLY A 366 19.05 7.92 13.98
CA GLY A 366 19.45 9.00 14.88
C GLY A 366 19.51 10.39 14.24
N PRO A 367 20.21 10.58 13.10
CA PRO A 367 20.28 11.89 12.44
C PRO A 367 18.89 12.43 12.04
N MET A 368 18.04 11.59 11.47
CA MET A 368 16.67 11.96 11.11
C MET A 368 15.83 12.30 12.35
N MET A 369 15.93 11.48 13.39
CA MET A 369 15.19 11.69 14.64
C MET A 369 15.58 13.02 15.29
N LYS A 370 16.88 13.33 15.36
CA LYS A 370 17.39 14.61 15.86
C LYS A 370 16.86 15.79 15.05
N LYS A 371 16.93 15.68 13.70
CA LYS A 371 16.45 16.74 12.78
C LYS A 371 14.97 17.07 12.99
N HIS A 372 14.14 16.07 13.28
CA HIS A 372 12.69 16.25 13.39
C HIS A 372 12.17 16.32 14.84
N GLY A 373 13.05 16.26 15.84
CA GLY A 373 12.70 16.31 17.25
C GLY A 373 11.92 15.07 17.73
N PHE A 374 12.25 13.88 17.20
CA PHE A 374 11.65 12.63 17.60
C PHE A 374 12.41 11.97 18.75
N THR A 375 11.69 11.28 19.63
CA THR A 375 12.24 10.46 20.71
C THR A 375 12.28 8.98 20.32
N ALA A 376 13.26 8.25 20.85
CA ALA A 376 13.36 6.80 20.62
C ALA A 376 12.35 5.98 21.45
N SER A 377 11.64 6.61 22.37
CA SER A 377 10.54 6.00 23.11
C SER A 377 9.22 6.32 22.43
N PRO A 378 8.30 5.36 22.29
CA PRO A 378 6.94 5.63 21.84
C PRO A 378 6.29 6.67 22.75
N ARG A 379 5.54 7.60 22.19
CA ARG A 379 4.75 8.53 23.01
C ARG A 379 3.67 7.74 23.74
N ARG A 380 3.55 8.00 25.04
CA ARG A 380 2.49 7.48 25.92
C ARG A 380 1.10 7.97 25.50
#